data_5538a55ea8af820f91eb085aa31efdf0
#
_entry.id   5538a55ea8af820f91eb085aa31efdf0
#
_cell.length_a   1.000
_cell.length_b   1.000
_cell.length_c   1.000
_cell.angle_alpha   90.00
_cell.angle_beta   90.00
_cell.angle_gamma   90.00
#
_symmetry.space_group_name_H-M   'P 1'
#
loop_
_entity.id
_entity.type
_entity.pdbx_description
1 polymer ?
#
loop_
_entity_poly.entity_id
_entity_poly.type
_entity_poly.pdbx_seq_one_letter_code
_entity_poly.pdbx_strand_id
1 'polypeptide(L)'
;MNSKLCEELGIEFPLFAFSHCRDVVAAVTKAGGFGVFGATNLSGPELEIELNWIDSQVNGMPYGVDLIVPNNFVGKGENLSDEEMLGKVPQSHKDFAHNILENNGIDVDPNELEEDRKNHLRFGKNMTPEGAHESVSYTHLRAHET
;
A
#
# COMPACT_ATOMS: atom_id res chain seq x y z
N MET A 1 -16.40 -24.77 -7.41
CA MET A 1 -15.24 -25.73 -7.38
C MET A 1 -14.77 -25.75 -5.93
N ASN A 2 -15.22 -26.74 -5.16
CA ASN A 2 -14.86 -26.80 -3.73
C ASN A 2 -13.43 -27.31 -3.56
N SER A 3 -12.58 -26.48 -2.99
CA SER A 3 -11.26 -26.86 -2.50
C SER A 3 -11.20 -26.59 -1.00
N LYS A 4 -10.30 -27.29 -0.29
CA LYS A 4 -10.07 -27.05 1.15
C LYS A 4 -9.77 -25.57 1.43
N LEU A 5 -9.05 -24.91 0.53
CA LEU A 5 -8.74 -23.48 0.62
C LEU A 5 -10.02 -22.60 0.57
N CYS A 6 -10.99 -22.96 -0.30
CA CYS A 6 -12.26 -22.23 -0.36
C CYS A 6 -13.06 -22.37 0.94
N GLU A 7 -13.05 -23.55 1.53
CA GLU A 7 -13.74 -23.82 2.81
C GLU A 7 -13.08 -23.04 3.96
N GLU A 8 -11.74 -23.03 4.01
CA GLU A 8 -10.97 -22.32 5.04
C GLU A 8 -11.11 -20.79 4.94
N LEU A 9 -11.22 -20.25 3.74
CA LEU A 9 -11.34 -18.81 3.49
C LEU A 9 -12.78 -18.32 3.36
N GLY A 10 -13.78 -19.23 3.32
CA GLY A 10 -15.18 -18.86 3.14
C GLY A 10 -15.50 -18.26 1.77
N ILE A 11 -14.83 -18.72 0.69
CA ILE A 11 -15.01 -18.25 -0.69
C ILE A 11 -15.60 -19.33 -1.59
N GLU A 12 -16.27 -18.95 -2.68
CA GLU A 12 -16.95 -19.90 -3.57
C GLU A 12 -15.96 -20.63 -4.50
N PHE A 13 -14.90 -19.97 -4.93
CA PHE A 13 -13.88 -20.52 -5.81
C PHE A 13 -12.49 -19.90 -5.55
N PRO A 14 -11.41 -20.63 -5.85
CA PRO A 14 -10.06 -20.23 -5.49
C PRO A 14 -9.50 -19.17 -6.47
N LEU A 15 -10.16 -18.03 -6.57
CA LEU A 15 -9.73 -16.87 -7.33
C LEU A 15 -9.26 -15.79 -6.38
N PHE A 16 -8.01 -15.37 -6.52
CA PHE A 16 -7.41 -14.27 -5.78
C PHE A 16 -7.13 -13.14 -6.77
N ALA A 17 -7.53 -11.92 -6.43
CA ALA A 17 -7.23 -10.75 -7.26
C ALA A 17 -6.72 -9.60 -6.40
N PHE A 18 -5.50 -9.17 -6.69
CA PHE A 18 -4.86 -8.02 -6.05
C PHE A 18 -5.19 -6.72 -6.80
N SER A 19 -5.51 -5.67 -6.05
CA SER A 19 -5.71 -4.33 -6.61
C SER A 19 -5.48 -3.24 -5.55
N HIS A 20 -4.99 -2.07 -5.99
CA HIS A 20 -5.00 -0.83 -5.21
C HIS A 20 -6.36 -0.10 -5.28
N CYS A 21 -7.29 -0.56 -6.12
CA CYS A 21 -8.63 0.01 -6.23
C CYS A 21 -9.62 -0.78 -5.36
N ARG A 22 -10.18 -0.14 -4.34
CA ARG A 22 -11.19 -0.74 -3.44
C ARG A 22 -12.40 -1.30 -4.19
N ASP A 23 -12.83 -0.64 -5.28
CA ASP A 23 -13.96 -1.10 -6.11
C ASP A 23 -13.70 -2.47 -6.73
N VAL A 24 -12.48 -2.72 -7.21
CA VAL A 24 -12.07 -4.01 -7.77
C VAL A 24 -12.06 -5.09 -6.69
N VAL A 25 -11.51 -4.78 -5.51
CA VAL A 25 -11.50 -5.69 -4.35
C VAL A 25 -12.92 -6.09 -3.97
N ALA A 26 -13.82 -5.11 -3.82
CA ALA A 26 -15.20 -5.35 -3.48
C ALA A 26 -15.94 -6.15 -4.57
N ALA A 27 -15.68 -5.89 -5.85
CA ALA A 27 -16.30 -6.60 -6.96
C ALA A 27 -15.88 -8.08 -7.00
N VAL A 28 -14.58 -8.37 -6.83
CA VAL A 28 -14.05 -9.75 -6.78
C VAL A 28 -14.61 -10.51 -5.59
N THR A 29 -14.63 -9.89 -4.42
CA THR A 29 -15.17 -10.48 -3.18
C THR A 29 -16.66 -10.80 -3.35
N LYS A 30 -17.47 -9.85 -3.83
CA LYS A 30 -18.91 -10.08 -4.11
C LYS A 30 -19.17 -11.16 -5.17
N ALA A 31 -18.23 -11.37 -6.08
CA ALA A 31 -18.32 -12.42 -7.08
C ALA A 31 -17.96 -13.82 -6.54
N GLY A 32 -17.60 -13.95 -5.26
CA GLY A 32 -17.27 -15.23 -4.61
C GLY A 32 -15.77 -15.60 -4.64
N GLY A 33 -14.90 -14.71 -5.12
CA GLY A 33 -13.45 -14.83 -5.02
C GLY A 33 -12.89 -14.18 -3.75
N PHE A 34 -11.57 -13.98 -3.69
CA PHE A 34 -10.86 -13.31 -2.61
C PHE A 34 -10.15 -12.06 -3.15
N GLY A 35 -10.76 -10.89 -2.94
CA GLY A 35 -10.12 -9.62 -3.27
C GLY A 35 -9.00 -9.30 -2.28
N VAL A 36 -7.87 -8.79 -2.76
CA VAL A 36 -6.75 -8.36 -1.91
C VAL A 36 -6.46 -6.89 -2.17
N PHE A 37 -6.60 -6.08 -1.14
CA PHE A 37 -6.38 -4.63 -1.20
C PHE A 37 -4.91 -4.30 -0.93
N GLY A 38 -4.22 -3.71 -1.90
CA GLY A 38 -2.85 -3.21 -1.77
C GLY A 38 -2.83 -1.87 -1.05
N ALA A 39 -2.42 -1.86 0.22
CA ALA A 39 -2.54 -0.71 1.12
C ALA A 39 -1.21 -0.04 1.47
N THR A 40 -0.14 -0.35 0.75
CA THR A 40 1.23 0.09 1.08
C THR A 40 1.44 1.60 1.06
N ASN A 41 0.60 2.34 0.33
CA ASN A 41 0.72 3.80 0.15
C ASN A 41 -0.11 4.60 1.15
N LEU A 42 -0.89 3.93 2.00
CA LEU A 42 -1.85 4.56 2.89
C LEU A 42 -1.30 4.67 4.31
N SER A 43 -1.56 5.82 4.94
CA SER A 43 -1.43 5.95 6.39
C SER A 43 -2.56 5.17 7.10
N GLY A 44 -2.43 4.89 8.40
CA GLY A 44 -3.45 4.21 9.17
C GLY A 44 -4.85 4.81 9.02
N PRO A 45 -5.06 6.13 9.20
CA PRO A 45 -6.36 6.76 9.01
C PRO A 45 -6.93 6.67 7.59
N GLU A 46 -6.07 6.75 6.56
CA GLU A 46 -6.49 6.57 5.16
C GLU A 46 -6.89 5.13 4.88
N LEU A 47 -6.12 4.18 5.40
CA LEU A 47 -6.45 2.76 5.32
C LEU A 47 -7.81 2.47 5.98
N GLU A 48 -8.09 3.04 7.14
CA GLU A 48 -9.37 2.88 7.81
C GLU A 48 -10.55 3.34 6.95
N ILE A 49 -10.42 4.48 6.25
CA ILE A 49 -11.45 4.98 5.33
C ILE A 49 -11.71 3.98 4.21
N GLU A 50 -10.63 3.45 3.60
CA GLU A 50 -10.74 2.48 2.49
C GLU A 50 -11.37 1.16 2.95
N LEU A 51 -10.94 0.63 4.10
CA LEU A 51 -11.48 -0.60 4.66
C LEU A 51 -12.96 -0.46 5.07
N ASN A 52 -13.35 0.65 5.70
CA ASN A 52 -14.75 0.94 6.03
C ASN A 52 -15.63 0.94 4.78
N TRP A 53 -15.12 1.49 3.69
CA TRP A 53 -15.85 1.47 2.43
C TRP A 53 -15.99 0.05 1.87
N ILE A 54 -14.89 -0.74 1.84
CA ILE A 54 -14.94 -2.14 1.37
C ILE A 54 -15.94 -2.94 2.22
N ASP A 55 -15.87 -2.85 3.54
CA ASP A 55 -16.76 -3.54 4.48
C ASP A 55 -18.23 -3.22 4.18
N SER A 56 -18.53 -1.96 3.89
CA SER A 56 -19.90 -1.54 3.52
C SER A 56 -20.43 -2.17 2.23
N GLN A 57 -19.51 -2.64 1.36
CA GLN A 57 -19.84 -3.21 0.06
C GLN A 57 -19.93 -4.74 0.06
N VAL A 58 -19.15 -5.42 0.91
CA VAL A 58 -18.96 -6.87 0.83
C VAL A 58 -19.87 -7.70 1.74
N ASN A 59 -20.68 -7.04 2.59
CA ASN A 59 -21.65 -7.71 3.49
C ASN A 59 -21.04 -8.83 4.36
N GLY A 60 -19.84 -8.59 4.92
CA GLY A 60 -19.14 -9.57 5.75
C GLY A 60 -18.43 -10.68 5.00
N MET A 61 -18.40 -10.65 3.66
CA MET A 61 -17.56 -11.59 2.90
C MET A 61 -16.07 -11.29 3.10
N PRO A 62 -15.22 -12.33 3.16
CA PRO A 62 -13.80 -12.17 3.45
C PRO A 62 -13.00 -11.56 2.29
N TYR A 63 -12.08 -10.68 2.61
CA TYR A 63 -11.08 -10.13 1.70
C TYR A 63 -9.73 -9.97 2.43
N GLY A 64 -8.65 -9.75 1.68
CA GLY A 64 -7.32 -9.55 2.23
C GLY A 64 -6.84 -8.11 2.13
N VAL A 65 -5.86 -7.76 2.96
CA VAL A 65 -5.10 -6.50 2.89
C VAL A 65 -3.62 -6.83 2.78
N ASP A 66 -2.96 -6.24 1.80
CA ASP A 66 -1.52 -6.40 1.59
C ASP A 66 -0.76 -5.18 2.10
N LEU A 67 0.16 -5.42 3.04
CA LEU A 67 1.03 -4.42 3.64
C LEU A 67 2.49 -4.84 3.48
N ILE A 68 3.37 -3.90 3.13
CA ILE A 68 4.80 -4.17 3.05
C ILE A 68 5.45 -3.81 4.38
N VAL A 69 6.07 -4.81 5.02
CA VAL A 69 6.88 -4.63 6.25
C VAL A 69 8.32 -5.05 5.95
N PRO A 70 9.19 -4.13 5.51
CA PRO A 70 10.55 -4.48 5.16
C PRO A 70 11.38 -4.83 6.39
N ASN A 71 12.13 -5.93 6.32
CA ASN A 71 13.06 -6.33 7.37
C ASN A 71 14.34 -5.46 7.37
N ASN A 72 14.69 -4.89 6.21
CA ASN A 72 15.83 -4.00 6.02
C ASN A 72 15.45 -2.81 5.16
N PHE A 73 15.78 -1.62 5.61
CA PHE A 73 15.62 -0.37 4.86
C PHE A 73 16.74 0.60 5.24
N VAL A 74 16.99 1.57 4.37
CA VAL A 74 17.99 2.61 4.62
C VAL A 74 17.55 3.45 5.80
N GLY A 75 18.43 3.59 6.81
CA GLY A 75 18.13 4.33 8.04
C GLY A 75 17.50 3.50 9.16
N LYS A 76 17.47 2.15 9.03
CA LYS A 76 16.99 1.27 10.10
C LYS A 76 17.76 1.52 11.42
N GLY A 77 17.03 1.92 12.45
CA GLY A 77 17.60 2.28 13.76
C GLY A 77 18.18 3.70 13.85
N GLU A 78 18.02 4.52 12.82
CA GLU A 78 18.40 5.93 12.78
C GLU A 78 17.13 6.78 12.65
N ASN A 79 17.00 7.83 13.46
CA ASN A 79 15.95 8.84 13.29
C ASN A 79 16.41 9.86 12.25
N LEU A 80 16.30 9.50 10.97
CA LEU A 80 16.69 10.37 9.86
C LEU A 80 15.59 11.40 9.56
N SER A 81 16.01 12.65 9.35
CA SER A 81 15.16 13.68 8.76
C SER A 81 14.88 13.36 7.28
N ASP A 82 13.86 14.00 6.73
CA ASP A 82 13.50 13.85 5.32
C ASP A 82 14.67 14.26 4.40
N GLU A 83 15.40 15.32 4.76
CA GLU A 83 16.59 15.79 4.04
C GLU A 83 17.73 14.76 4.08
N GLU A 84 17.97 14.14 5.23
CA GLU A 84 18.98 13.10 5.39
C GLU A 84 18.63 11.84 4.58
N MET A 85 17.34 11.46 4.55
CA MET A 85 16.89 10.34 3.71
C MET A 85 17.05 10.63 2.22
N LEU A 86 16.67 11.83 1.76
CA LEU A 86 16.88 12.26 0.37
C LEU A 86 18.37 12.36 0.01
N GLY A 87 19.22 12.74 0.97
CA GLY A 87 20.66 12.77 0.81
C GLY A 87 21.28 11.39 0.58
N LYS A 88 20.64 10.30 1.03
CA LYS A 88 21.10 8.92 0.82
C LYS A 88 20.82 8.41 -0.60
N VAL A 89 19.96 9.08 -1.38
CA VAL A 89 19.75 8.71 -2.79
C VAL A 89 20.98 9.06 -3.61
N PRO A 90 21.63 8.08 -4.27
CA PRO A 90 22.83 8.32 -5.06
C PRO A 90 22.60 9.38 -6.14
N GLN A 91 23.58 10.27 -6.34
CA GLN A 91 23.49 11.32 -7.36
C GLN A 91 23.26 10.73 -8.76
N SER A 92 23.89 9.59 -9.06
CA SER A 92 23.72 8.88 -10.33
C SER A 92 22.25 8.51 -10.63
N HIS A 93 21.42 8.22 -9.61
CA HIS A 93 20.01 7.92 -9.79
C HIS A 93 19.22 9.19 -10.10
N LYS A 94 19.60 10.31 -9.44
CA LYS A 94 18.98 11.62 -9.70
C LYS A 94 19.30 12.09 -11.13
N ASP A 95 20.56 11.96 -11.53
CA ASP A 95 21.01 12.32 -12.88
C ASP A 95 20.35 11.45 -13.96
N PHE A 96 20.19 10.13 -13.68
CA PHE A 96 19.48 9.24 -14.59
C PHE A 96 18.04 9.62 -14.79
N ALA A 97 17.31 9.92 -13.72
CA ALA A 97 15.91 10.37 -13.80
C ALA A 97 15.80 11.70 -14.57
N HIS A 98 16.67 12.65 -14.27
CA HIS A 98 16.72 13.94 -14.96
C HIS A 98 16.98 13.79 -16.47
N ASN A 99 17.96 12.97 -16.84
CA ASN A 99 18.26 12.69 -18.25
C ASN A 99 17.08 12.04 -19.00
N ILE A 100 16.30 11.18 -18.35
CA ILE A 100 15.09 10.61 -18.95
C ILE A 100 14.07 11.73 -19.25
N LEU A 101 13.82 12.62 -18.31
CA LEU A 101 12.89 13.74 -18.49
C LEU A 101 13.34 14.65 -19.62
N GLU A 102 14.59 15.09 -19.61
CA GLU A 102 15.17 15.95 -20.67
C GLU A 102 15.09 15.30 -22.06
N ASN A 103 15.51 14.03 -22.17
CA ASN A 103 15.53 13.30 -23.45
C ASN A 103 14.12 13.07 -24.04
N ASN A 104 13.09 13.13 -23.21
CA ASN A 104 11.69 13.02 -23.64
C ASN A 104 10.99 14.38 -23.73
N GLY A 105 11.70 15.50 -23.53
CA GLY A 105 11.13 16.83 -23.58
C GLY A 105 10.07 17.10 -22.52
N ILE A 106 10.18 16.43 -21.38
CA ILE A 106 9.29 16.60 -20.23
C ILE A 106 9.89 17.68 -19.35
N ASP A 107 9.24 18.83 -19.34
CA ASP A 107 9.55 19.93 -18.42
C ASP A 107 8.76 19.73 -17.13
N VAL A 108 9.46 19.66 -16.02
CA VAL A 108 8.85 19.45 -14.69
C VAL A 108 8.95 20.72 -13.88
N ASP A 109 7.82 21.22 -13.40
CA ASP A 109 7.80 22.35 -12.47
C ASP A 109 8.58 21.96 -11.19
N PRO A 110 9.58 22.73 -10.78
CA PRO A 110 10.32 22.48 -9.55
C PRO A 110 9.44 22.37 -8.30
N ASN A 111 8.30 23.04 -8.25
CA ASN A 111 7.36 22.97 -7.13
C ASN A 111 6.58 21.65 -7.12
N GLU A 112 6.14 21.18 -8.28
CA GLU A 112 5.51 19.85 -8.42
C GLU A 112 6.49 18.74 -8.04
N LEU A 113 7.74 18.85 -8.47
CA LEU A 113 8.80 17.90 -8.11
C LEU A 113 9.05 17.84 -6.60
N GLU A 114 9.00 18.98 -5.92
CA GLU A 114 9.19 19.05 -4.47
C GLU A 114 7.99 18.46 -3.72
N GLU A 115 6.77 18.65 -4.21
CA GLU A 115 5.55 18.05 -3.67
C GLU A 115 5.57 16.53 -3.85
N ASP A 116 5.93 16.05 -5.02
CA ASP A 116 6.08 14.62 -5.31
C ASP A 116 7.17 13.97 -4.44
N ARG A 117 8.28 14.66 -4.20
CA ARG A 117 9.32 14.17 -3.26
C ARG A 117 8.78 14.00 -1.85
N LYS A 118 7.98 14.93 -1.34
CA LYS A 118 7.34 14.83 -0.02
C LYS A 118 6.38 13.66 0.05
N ASN A 119 5.60 13.44 -1.00
CA ASN A 119 4.68 12.31 -1.11
C ASN A 119 5.43 10.97 -1.12
N HIS A 120 6.55 10.87 -1.83
CA HIS A 120 7.40 9.67 -1.86
C HIS A 120 8.08 9.39 -0.52
N LEU A 121 8.48 10.43 0.22
CA LEU A 121 9.03 10.28 1.57
C LEU A 121 7.97 9.77 2.55
N ARG A 122 6.73 10.23 2.43
CA ARG A 122 5.59 9.74 3.20
C ARG A 122 5.36 8.24 2.93
N PHE A 123 5.43 7.81 1.67
CA PHE A 123 5.39 6.40 1.30
C PHE A 123 6.49 5.59 1.98
N GLY A 124 7.73 6.08 1.94
CA GLY A 124 8.85 5.45 2.62
C GLY A 124 8.65 5.32 4.14
N LYS A 125 8.03 6.30 4.79
CA LYS A 125 7.71 6.26 6.23
C LYS A 125 6.64 5.21 6.56
N ASN A 126 5.61 5.07 5.74
CA ASN A 126 4.58 4.04 5.92
C ASN A 126 5.17 2.62 5.77
N MET A 127 6.27 2.46 5.05
CA MET A 127 7.01 1.20 4.90
C MET A 127 8.05 0.96 6.02
N THR A 128 8.17 1.84 7.02
CA THR A 128 8.97 1.55 8.22
C THR A 128 8.24 0.56 9.14
N PRO A 129 8.94 -0.17 10.04
CA PRO A 129 8.28 -1.05 10.99
C PRO A 129 7.24 -0.34 11.86
N GLU A 130 7.49 0.91 12.23
CA GLU A 130 6.58 1.73 13.03
C GLU A 130 5.32 2.09 12.23
N GLY A 131 5.47 2.58 10.98
CA GLY A 131 4.36 2.90 10.10
C GLY A 131 3.55 1.66 9.72
N ALA A 132 4.22 0.54 9.43
CA ALA A 132 3.58 -0.73 9.16
C ALA A 132 2.82 -1.27 10.39
N HIS A 133 3.37 -1.10 11.60
CA HIS A 133 2.70 -1.51 12.85
C HIS A 133 1.40 -0.74 13.07
N GLU A 134 1.40 0.56 12.82
CA GLU A 134 0.20 1.37 12.86
C GLU A 134 -0.85 0.83 11.88
N SER A 135 -0.49 0.63 10.62
CA SER A 135 -1.40 0.10 9.59
C SER A 135 -1.90 -1.31 9.90
N VAL A 136 -1.04 -2.19 10.42
CA VAL A 136 -1.40 -3.55 10.86
C VAL A 136 -2.43 -3.53 11.98
N SER A 137 -2.35 -2.58 12.92
CA SER A 137 -3.33 -2.47 14.02
C SER A 137 -4.75 -2.25 13.52
N TYR A 138 -4.94 -1.48 12.44
CA TYR A 138 -6.25 -1.26 11.82
C TYR A 138 -6.81 -2.51 11.14
N THR A 139 -5.96 -3.40 10.63
CA THR A 139 -6.39 -4.67 10.02
C THR A 139 -6.76 -5.71 11.08
N HIS A 140 -6.05 -5.78 12.21
CA HIS A 140 -6.27 -6.76 13.27
C HIS A 140 -7.52 -6.46 14.10
N LEU A 141 -7.85 -5.20 14.33
CA LEU A 141 -9.06 -4.82 15.07
C LEU A 141 -10.33 -5.34 14.40
N ARG A 142 -10.34 -5.49 13.07
CA ARG A 142 -11.50 -5.98 12.31
C ARG A 142 -11.63 -7.50 12.28
N ALA A 143 -10.54 -8.24 12.41
CA ALA A 143 -10.56 -9.70 12.45
C ALA A 143 -11.23 -10.27 13.73
N HIS A 144 -11.43 -9.45 14.75
CA HIS A 144 -12.03 -9.83 16.02
C HIS A 144 -13.50 -9.40 16.17
N GLU A 145 -14.06 -8.68 15.22
CA GLU A 145 -15.46 -8.21 15.28
C GLU A 145 -16.46 -9.13 14.55
N THR A 146 -15.99 -10.22 13.99
CA THR A 146 -16.82 -11.29 13.39
C THR A 146 -16.78 -12.56 14.22
#